data_483c3f28b8edd86a0e88e38d1d3c9506
#
_entry.id   483c3f28b8edd86a0e88e38d1d3c9506
#
_cell.length_a   1.000
_cell.length_b   1.000
_cell.length_c   1.000
_cell.angle_alpha   90.00
_cell.angle_beta   90.00
_cell.angle_gamma   90.00
#
_symmetry.space_group_name_H-M   'P 1'
#
loop_
_entity.id
_entity.type
_entity.pdbx_description
1 polymer ?
#
loop_
_entity_poly.entity_id
_entity_poly.type
_entity_poly.pdbx_seq_one_letter_code
_entity_poly.pdbx_strand_id
1 'polypeptide(L)'
;MSLRSLPATSFCLIRHGETTANADGVIAGVTDVALTGRGRQQARALAGRSWPDRIALFTSPLSRARDTCELAFPGRDFARHDGLRERDWGVFEGRPLCEQPKREDMPDAGESWSAMLARVHHAISEICAASEAALPVLVCHSGVIRAARVLWTTGRIGDRPPNAVPILFDRSSHQIVEKEL
;
A
#
# COMPACT_ATOMS: atom_id res chain seq x y z
N MET A 1 -0.50 22.13 -3.05
CA MET A 1 0.51 21.60 -2.11
C MET A 1 1.65 21.00 -2.92
N SER A 2 2.89 21.23 -2.53
CA SER A 2 4.04 20.61 -3.22
C SER A 2 4.08 19.12 -2.90
N LEU A 3 4.18 18.25 -3.91
CA LEU A 3 4.37 16.80 -3.75
C LEU A 3 5.72 16.43 -3.08
N ARG A 4 6.50 17.41 -2.65
CA ARG A 4 7.79 17.23 -1.98
C ARG A 4 7.73 17.40 -0.45
N SER A 5 6.56 17.73 0.12
CA SER A 5 6.43 17.81 1.57
C SER A 5 6.53 16.41 2.19
N LEU A 6 7.36 16.26 3.22
CA LEU A 6 7.47 15.01 3.98
C LEU A 6 6.24 14.82 4.85
N PRO A 7 5.76 13.57 5.04
CA PRO A 7 4.76 13.23 6.04
C PRO A 7 5.18 13.68 7.45
N ALA A 8 4.22 13.91 8.33
CA ALA A 8 4.50 14.42 9.68
C ALA A 8 5.30 13.43 10.55
N THR A 9 5.06 12.12 10.35
CA THR A 9 5.67 11.04 11.16
C THR A 9 6.21 9.92 10.25
N SER A 10 6.97 8.97 10.83
CA SER A 10 7.24 7.68 10.21
C SER A 10 5.92 6.91 10.00
N PHE A 11 5.87 6.01 9.03
CA PHE A 11 4.71 5.17 8.75
C PHE A 11 5.14 3.81 8.18
N CYS A 12 4.32 2.80 8.36
CA CYS A 12 4.57 1.45 7.84
C CYS A 12 3.55 1.12 6.74
N LEU A 13 4.04 0.65 5.60
CA LEU A 13 3.21 0.13 4.51
C LEU A 13 3.31 -1.39 4.45
N ILE A 14 2.16 -2.05 4.28
CA ILE A 14 2.06 -3.49 4.09
C ILE A 14 1.28 -3.75 2.81
N ARG A 15 1.89 -4.43 1.85
CA ARG A 15 1.14 -4.95 0.71
C ARG A 15 0.25 -6.09 1.19
N HIS A 16 -1.00 -6.13 0.76
CA HIS A 16 -1.92 -7.25 1.04
C HIS A 16 -1.29 -8.62 0.78
N GLY A 17 -1.79 -9.68 1.40
CA GLY A 17 -1.41 -11.07 1.15
C GLY A 17 -1.62 -11.48 -0.31
N GLU A 18 -1.06 -12.60 -0.73
CA GLU A 18 -1.24 -13.13 -2.09
C GLU A 18 -2.72 -13.29 -2.44
N THR A 19 -3.09 -12.86 -3.65
CA THR A 19 -4.46 -12.98 -4.19
C THR A 19 -4.51 -13.97 -5.35
N THR A 20 -5.71 -14.39 -5.73
CA THR A 20 -5.95 -15.20 -6.94
C THR A 20 -5.32 -14.53 -8.16
N ALA A 21 -5.51 -13.22 -8.35
CA ALA A 21 -4.88 -12.49 -9.45
C ALA A 21 -3.34 -12.50 -9.40
N ASN A 22 -2.73 -12.53 -8.20
CA ASN A 22 -1.27 -12.68 -8.09
C ASN A 22 -0.82 -14.07 -8.52
N ALA A 23 -1.55 -15.11 -8.11
CA ALA A 23 -1.25 -16.51 -8.47
C ALA A 23 -1.42 -16.76 -9.97
N ASP A 24 -2.47 -16.17 -10.56
CA ASP A 24 -2.80 -16.34 -11.98
C ASP A 24 -1.99 -15.40 -12.90
N GLY A 25 -1.20 -14.47 -12.33
CA GLY A 25 -0.40 -13.54 -13.12
C GLY A 25 -1.23 -12.54 -13.92
N VAL A 26 -2.37 -12.08 -13.35
CA VAL A 26 -3.24 -11.09 -14.00
C VAL A 26 -3.20 -9.75 -13.29
N ILE A 27 -3.57 -8.69 -14.01
CA ILE A 27 -3.65 -7.31 -13.50
C ILE A 27 -4.93 -7.18 -12.69
N ALA A 28 -4.80 -6.78 -11.43
CA ALA A 28 -5.91 -6.41 -10.58
C ALA A 28 -5.56 -5.11 -9.84
N GLY A 29 -6.05 -4.02 -10.37
CA GLY A 29 -5.97 -2.69 -9.75
C GLY A 29 -7.16 -2.44 -8.83
N VAL A 30 -8.24 -1.90 -9.38
CA VAL A 30 -9.48 -1.65 -8.64
C VAL A 30 -10.42 -2.85 -8.60
N THR A 31 -10.21 -3.83 -9.48
CA THR A 31 -10.96 -5.09 -9.45
C THR A 31 -10.74 -5.78 -8.10
N ASP A 32 -11.82 -6.13 -7.43
CA ASP A 32 -11.74 -6.79 -6.13
C ASP A 32 -11.53 -8.30 -6.32
N VAL A 33 -10.50 -8.82 -5.68
CA VAL A 33 -10.05 -10.23 -5.78
C VAL A 33 -9.73 -10.79 -4.41
N ALA A 34 -10.03 -12.06 -4.19
CA ALA A 34 -9.86 -12.71 -2.90
C ALA A 34 -8.38 -13.07 -2.60
N LEU A 35 -8.04 -13.15 -1.32
CA LEU A 35 -6.81 -13.75 -0.86
C LEU A 35 -6.80 -15.26 -1.14
N THR A 36 -5.66 -15.79 -1.60
CA THR A 36 -5.43 -17.24 -1.65
C THR A 36 -5.28 -17.84 -0.24
N GLY A 37 -5.26 -19.15 -0.12
CA GLY A 37 -4.91 -19.83 1.12
C GLY A 37 -3.52 -19.39 1.63
N ARG A 38 -2.55 -19.25 0.72
CA ARG A 38 -1.21 -18.74 1.02
C ARG A 38 -1.25 -17.28 1.48
N GLY A 39 -2.03 -16.43 0.79
CA GLY A 39 -2.19 -15.02 1.19
C GLY A 39 -2.76 -14.87 2.59
N ARG A 40 -3.73 -15.70 2.96
CA ARG A 40 -4.27 -15.73 4.33
C ARG A 40 -3.23 -16.19 5.36
N GLN A 41 -2.38 -17.16 5.02
CA GLN A 41 -1.27 -17.59 5.89
C GLN A 41 -0.23 -16.48 6.06
N GLN A 42 0.14 -15.78 4.98
CA GLN A 42 1.04 -14.63 5.02
C GLN A 42 0.49 -13.53 5.94
N ALA A 43 -0.81 -13.21 5.82
CA ALA A 43 -1.46 -12.21 6.67
C ALA A 43 -1.46 -12.62 8.15
N ARG A 44 -1.81 -13.88 8.48
CA ARG A 44 -1.78 -14.39 9.86
C ARG A 44 -0.39 -14.38 10.47
N ALA A 45 0.67 -14.60 9.68
CA ALA A 45 2.03 -14.55 10.18
C ALA A 45 2.42 -13.16 10.74
N LEU A 46 1.77 -12.09 10.28
CA LEU A 46 1.96 -10.75 10.81
C LEU A 46 1.46 -10.60 12.26
N ALA A 47 0.47 -11.39 12.68
CA ALA A 47 -0.06 -11.33 14.06
C ALA A 47 0.98 -11.76 15.11
N GLY A 48 1.94 -12.59 14.73
CA GLY A 48 3.03 -13.05 15.60
C GLY A 48 4.26 -12.13 15.63
N ARG A 49 4.25 -11.02 14.89
CA ARG A 49 5.38 -10.08 14.88
C ARG A 49 5.34 -9.15 16.09
N SER A 50 6.51 -8.69 16.51
CA SER A 50 6.61 -7.60 17.49
C SER A 50 6.28 -6.27 16.80
N TRP A 51 5.25 -5.60 17.28
CA TRP A 51 4.83 -4.27 16.82
C TRP A 51 5.13 -3.24 17.91
N PRO A 52 5.35 -1.95 17.54
CA PRO A 52 5.39 -0.88 18.53
C PRO A 52 4.12 -0.85 19.39
N ASP A 53 4.24 -0.41 20.65
CA ASP A 53 3.12 -0.38 21.61
C ASP A 53 1.90 0.40 21.11
N ARG A 54 2.16 1.47 20.35
CA ARG A 54 1.12 2.33 19.78
C ARG A 54 1.17 2.28 18.26
N ILE A 55 0.20 1.61 17.65
CA ILE A 55 -0.02 1.63 16.20
C ILE A 55 -1.45 2.06 15.91
N ALA A 56 -1.63 2.83 14.83
CA ALA A 56 -2.93 3.19 14.25
C ALA A 56 -3.10 2.46 12.93
N LEU A 57 -4.19 1.71 12.76
CA LEU A 57 -4.39 0.83 11.61
C LEU A 57 -5.28 1.49 10.55
N PHE A 58 -4.81 1.46 9.32
CA PHE A 58 -5.54 1.95 8.15
C PHE A 58 -5.50 0.92 7.03
N THR A 59 -6.54 0.87 6.21
CA THR A 59 -6.59 -0.02 5.05
C THR A 59 -7.10 0.69 3.81
N SER A 60 -6.68 0.17 2.66
CA SER A 60 -7.41 0.36 1.40
C SER A 60 -8.84 -0.18 1.54
N PRO A 61 -9.84 0.37 0.86
CA PRO A 61 -11.21 -0.16 0.88
C PRO A 61 -11.36 -1.51 0.17
N LEU A 62 -10.38 -1.97 -0.62
CA LEU A 62 -10.45 -3.24 -1.35
C LEU A 62 -10.36 -4.44 -0.39
N SER A 63 -11.15 -5.49 -0.65
CA SER A 63 -11.32 -6.64 0.26
C SER A 63 -9.99 -7.29 0.64
N ARG A 64 -9.10 -7.53 -0.31
CA ARG A 64 -7.78 -8.14 -0.09
C ARG A 64 -6.92 -7.40 0.96
N ALA A 65 -7.03 -6.06 1.03
CA ALA A 65 -6.31 -5.28 2.02
C ALA A 65 -7.00 -5.34 3.39
N ARG A 66 -8.33 -5.25 3.43
CA ARG A 66 -9.12 -5.41 4.66
C ARG A 66 -8.92 -6.79 5.28
N ASP A 67 -9.11 -7.85 4.49
CA ASP A 67 -8.91 -9.23 4.94
C ASP A 67 -7.48 -9.46 5.47
N THR A 68 -6.48 -8.85 4.82
CA THR A 68 -5.11 -8.90 5.31
C THR A 68 -4.98 -8.21 6.66
N CYS A 69 -5.58 -7.03 6.84
CA CYS A 69 -5.54 -6.30 8.11
C CYS A 69 -6.24 -7.07 9.23
N GLU A 70 -7.43 -7.60 8.98
CA GLU A 70 -8.20 -8.40 9.95
C GLU A 70 -7.42 -9.63 10.43
N LEU A 71 -6.74 -10.32 9.50
CA LEU A 71 -5.93 -11.50 9.82
C LEU A 71 -4.62 -11.15 10.52
N ALA A 72 -4.02 -10.00 10.19
CA ALA A 72 -2.76 -9.53 10.78
C ALA A 72 -2.96 -8.94 12.19
N PHE A 73 -4.11 -8.34 12.46
CA PHE A 73 -4.40 -7.62 13.69
C PHE A 73 -5.78 -8.02 14.26
N PRO A 74 -5.96 -9.29 14.67
CA PRO A 74 -7.27 -9.79 15.08
C PRO A 74 -7.82 -9.00 16.27
N GLY A 75 -9.09 -8.60 16.15
CA GLY A 75 -9.81 -7.86 17.19
C GLY A 75 -9.41 -6.38 17.33
N ARG A 76 -8.59 -5.85 16.45
CA ARG A 76 -8.26 -4.41 16.45
C ARG A 76 -9.07 -3.67 15.39
N ASP A 77 -9.55 -2.49 15.77
CA ASP A 77 -10.22 -1.59 14.84
C ASP A 77 -9.23 -0.96 13.85
N PHE A 78 -9.70 -0.71 12.64
CA PHE A 78 -8.96 -0.01 11.59
C PHE A 78 -9.86 0.93 10.80
N ALA A 79 -9.31 2.03 10.35
CA ALA A 79 -9.98 2.97 9.45
C ALA A 79 -9.72 2.60 7.98
N ARG A 80 -10.70 2.85 7.12
CA ARG A 80 -10.56 2.73 5.66
C ARG A 80 -10.24 4.07 5.06
N HIS A 81 -9.33 4.12 4.10
CA HIS A 81 -8.99 5.34 3.39
C HIS A 81 -8.90 5.09 1.88
N ASP A 82 -9.76 5.77 1.11
CA ASP A 82 -9.88 5.59 -0.35
C ASP A 82 -8.58 5.93 -1.09
N GLY A 83 -7.80 6.85 -0.57
CA GLY A 83 -6.49 7.20 -1.11
C GLY A 83 -5.46 6.07 -1.08
N LEU A 84 -5.73 4.96 -0.37
CA LEU A 84 -4.86 3.78 -0.32
C LEU A 84 -5.21 2.71 -1.36
N ARG A 85 -6.19 2.96 -2.26
CA ARG A 85 -6.53 2.01 -3.35
C ARG A 85 -5.34 1.75 -4.25
N GLU A 86 -5.33 0.59 -4.92
CA GLU A 86 -4.42 0.34 -6.01
C GLU A 86 -4.75 1.24 -7.21
N ARG A 87 -3.83 1.38 -8.14
CA ARG A 87 -4.02 2.09 -9.39
C ARG A 87 -5.14 1.43 -10.20
N ASP A 88 -6.03 2.26 -10.73
CA ASP A 88 -6.99 1.82 -11.74
C ASP A 88 -6.26 1.61 -13.07
N TRP A 89 -6.29 0.39 -13.58
CA TRP A 89 -5.65 0.04 -14.84
C TRP A 89 -6.62 0.08 -16.03
N GLY A 90 -7.88 0.51 -15.82
CA GLY A 90 -8.89 0.69 -16.85
C GLY A 90 -9.07 -0.57 -17.71
N VAL A 91 -8.90 -0.44 -19.01
CA VAL A 91 -9.08 -1.54 -19.99
C VAL A 91 -8.08 -2.70 -19.79
N PHE A 92 -7.07 -2.56 -18.96
CA PHE A 92 -6.09 -3.62 -18.67
C PHE A 92 -6.45 -4.46 -17.43
N GLU A 93 -7.51 -4.10 -16.70
CA GLU A 93 -7.99 -4.93 -15.59
C GLU A 93 -8.34 -6.35 -16.06
N GLY A 94 -7.85 -7.36 -15.34
CA GLY A 94 -8.06 -8.77 -15.67
C GLY A 94 -7.17 -9.33 -16.79
N ARG A 95 -6.36 -8.51 -17.47
CA ARG A 95 -5.42 -8.98 -18.49
C ARG A 95 -4.16 -9.60 -17.88
N PRO A 96 -3.42 -10.43 -18.65
CA PRO A 96 -2.12 -10.96 -18.23
C PRO A 96 -1.17 -9.85 -17.77
N LEU A 97 -0.40 -10.11 -16.72
CA LEU A 97 0.53 -9.14 -16.14
C LEU A 97 1.63 -8.68 -17.12
N CYS A 98 1.99 -9.51 -18.09
CA CYS A 98 2.93 -9.14 -19.16
C CYS A 98 2.39 -8.05 -20.11
N GLU A 99 1.08 -7.83 -20.14
CA GLU A 99 0.43 -6.76 -20.90
C GLU A 99 0.30 -5.45 -20.12
N GLN A 100 0.76 -5.43 -18.86
CA GLN A 100 0.66 -4.22 -18.04
C GLN A 100 1.46 -3.07 -18.67
N PRO A 101 0.80 -1.92 -18.97
CA PRO A 101 1.49 -0.78 -19.57
C PRO A 101 2.53 -0.20 -18.61
N LYS A 102 3.44 0.61 -19.14
CA LYS A 102 4.39 1.34 -18.32
C LYS A 102 3.64 2.27 -17.36
N ARG A 103 4.29 2.63 -16.26
CA ARG A 103 3.63 3.47 -15.26
C ARG A 103 3.38 4.90 -15.72
N GLU A 104 4.21 5.38 -16.60
CA GLU A 104 4.09 6.71 -17.22
C GLU A 104 2.92 6.78 -18.21
N ASP A 105 2.51 5.63 -18.74
CA ASP A 105 1.38 5.56 -19.67
C ASP A 105 0.07 5.81 -18.93
N MET A 106 -0.87 6.46 -19.61
CA MET A 106 -2.25 6.65 -19.14
C MET A 106 -3.10 5.50 -19.72
N PRO A 107 -3.54 4.53 -18.90
CA PRO A 107 -4.44 3.49 -19.40
C PRO A 107 -5.80 4.10 -19.73
N ASP A 108 -6.39 3.68 -20.85
CA ASP A 108 -7.74 4.08 -21.21
C ASP A 108 -8.73 3.70 -20.11
N ALA A 109 -9.60 4.64 -19.76
CA ALA A 109 -10.55 4.52 -18.64
C ALA A 109 -9.90 4.20 -17.28
N GLY A 110 -8.59 4.46 -17.11
CA GLY A 110 -7.85 4.20 -15.89
C GLY A 110 -7.30 5.46 -15.23
N GLU A 111 -6.43 5.26 -14.22
CA GLU A 111 -5.81 6.34 -13.44
C GLU A 111 -4.41 6.68 -13.99
N SER A 112 -4.11 7.96 -14.21
CA SER A 112 -2.75 8.39 -14.54
C SER A 112 -1.79 8.18 -13.36
N TRP A 113 -0.51 8.01 -13.65
CA TRP A 113 0.50 7.89 -12.60
C TRP A 113 0.60 9.15 -11.73
N SER A 114 0.47 10.33 -12.34
CA SER A 114 0.48 11.61 -11.63
C SER A 114 -0.72 11.77 -10.69
N ALA A 115 -1.92 11.35 -11.09
CA ALA A 115 -3.10 11.34 -10.24
C ALA A 115 -2.92 10.39 -9.05
N MET A 116 -2.38 9.20 -9.29
CA MET A 116 -2.06 8.25 -8.22
C MET A 116 -1.05 8.82 -7.22
N LEU A 117 0.05 9.42 -7.71
CA LEU A 117 1.04 10.06 -6.84
C LEU A 117 0.41 11.15 -5.97
N ALA A 118 -0.42 12.02 -6.55
CA ALA A 118 -1.10 13.09 -5.82
C ALA A 118 -2.06 12.52 -4.75
N ARG A 119 -2.84 11.49 -5.10
CA ARG A 119 -3.77 10.82 -4.19
C ARG A 119 -3.06 10.14 -3.02
N VAL A 120 -2.00 9.39 -3.32
CA VAL A 120 -1.20 8.69 -2.29
C VAL A 120 -0.48 9.68 -1.37
N HIS A 121 0.06 10.76 -1.94
CA HIS A 121 0.68 11.83 -1.14
C HIS A 121 -0.33 12.44 -0.15
N HIS A 122 -1.52 12.79 -0.64
CA HIS A 122 -2.57 13.37 0.20
C HIS A 122 -2.98 12.41 1.32
N ALA A 123 -3.30 11.17 0.98
CA ALA A 123 -3.76 10.16 1.92
C ALA A 123 -2.74 9.88 3.04
N ILE A 124 -1.49 9.62 2.69
CA ILE A 124 -0.46 9.32 3.70
C ILE A 124 -0.13 10.55 4.54
N SER A 125 -0.11 11.75 3.95
CA SER A 125 0.11 12.99 4.72
C SER A 125 -1.01 13.24 5.72
N GLU A 126 -2.27 13.05 5.33
CA GLU A 126 -3.45 13.16 6.20
C GLU A 126 -3.41 12.14 7.35
N ILE A 127 -3.16 10.87 7.02
CA ILE A 127 -3.06 9.79 8.00
C ILE A 127 -1.93 10.06 9.01
N CYS A 128 -0.75 10.47 8.54
CA CYS A 128 0.38 10.78 9.41
C CYS A 128 0.10 11.99 10.33
N ALA A 129 -0.57 13.01 9.82
CA ALA A 129 -0.97 14.18 10.63
C ALA A 129 -1.99 13.82 11.71
N ALA A 130 -2.90 12.88 11.42
CA ALA A 130 -3.91 12.42 12.39
C ALA A 130 -3.37 11.41 13.43
N SER A 131 -2.15 10.89 13.23
CA SER A 131 -1.59 9.76 14.02
C SER A 131 -0.37 10.17 14.87
N GLU A 132 -0.30 11.41 15.36
CA GLU A 132 0.90 11.99 16.02
C GLU A 132 1.50 11.15 17.16
N ALA A 133 0.71 10.36 17.86
CA ALA A 133 1.14 9.58 19.03
C ALA A 133 1.30 8.07 18.75
N ALA A 134 1.10 7.63 17.51
CA ALA A 134 1.14 6.23 17.12
C ALA A 134 1.82 6.05 15.76
N LEU A 135 2.42 4.88 15.52
CA LEU A 135 2.91 4.53 14.19
C LEU A 135 1.72 4.18 13.29
N PRO A 136 1.43 4.93 12.22
CA PRO A 136 0.46 4.53 11.22
C PRO A 136 0.93 3.26 10.48
N VAL A 137 0.10 2.21 10.49
CA VAL A 137 0.32 0.97 9.74
C VAL A 137 -0.79 0.85 8.71
N LEU A 138 -0.41 0.93 7.44
CA LEU A 138 -1.32 1.04 6.31
C LEU A 138 -1.26 -0.23 5.46
N VAL A 139 -2.34 -1.01 5.45
CA VAL A 139 -2.45 -2.18 4.58
C VAL A 139 -2.98 -1.73 3.21
N CYS A 140 -2.14 -1.88 2.21
CA CYS A 140 -2.36 -1.30 0.89
C CYS A 140 -1.86 -2.22 -0.25
N HIS A 141 -1.31 -1.65 -1.32
CA HIS A 141 -1.01 -2.33 -2.57
C HIS A 141 0.40 -2.01 -3.06
N SER A 142 0.86 -2.78 -4.04
CA SER A 142 2.17 -2.60 -4.68
C SER A 142 2.35 -1.20 -5.27
N GLY A 143 1.32 -0.66 -5.94
CA GLY A 143 1.38 0.67 -6.53
C GLY A 143 1.52 1.78 -5.50
N VAL A 144 0.81 1.67 -4.36
CA VAL A 144 0.89 2.64 -3.24
C VAL A 144 2.29 2.68 -2.65
N ILE A 145 2.90 1.52 -2.39
CA ILE A 145 4.28 1.44 -1.86
C ILE A 145 5.28 2.04 -2.85
N ARG A 146 5.13 1.72 -4.13
CA ARG A 146 5.98 2.27 -5.20
C ARG A 146 5.79 3.78 -5.37
N ALA A 147 4.58 4.29 -5.20
CA ALA A 147 4.30 5.73 -5.17
C ALA A 147 5.00 6.39 -3.98
N ALA A 148 4.94 5.81 -2.79
CA ALA A 148 5.64 6.31 -1.62
C ALA A 148 7.16 6.37 -1.82
N ARG A 149 7.76 5.37 -2.47
CA ARG A 149 9.18 5.37 -2.84
C ARG A 149 9.54 6.54 -3.76
N VAL A 150 8.72 6.79 -4.77
CA VAL A 150 8.92 7.91 -5.70
C VAL A 150 8.79 9.25 -4.99
N LEU A 151 7.81 9.38 -4.11
CA LEU A 151 7.51 10.63 -3.42
C LEU A 151 8.57 11.00 -2.38
N TRP A 152 9.06 10.04 -1.60
CA TRP A 152 9.78 10.36 -0.36
C TRP A 152 11.11 9.66 -0.14
N THR A 153 11.52 8.72 -0.98
CA THR A 153 12.80 8.02 -0.81
C THR A 153 13.73 8.23 -2.01
N THR A 154 13.89 7.21 -2.85
CA THR A 154 14.88 7.22 -3.95
C THR A 154 14.44 7.97 -5.19
N GLY A 155 13.19 8.42 -5.28
CA GLY A 155 12.58 8.94 -6.51
C GLY A 155 12.32 7.84 -7.57
N ARG A 156 12.53 6.56 -7.24
CA ARG A 156 12.36 5.41 -8.13
C ARG A 156 11.28 4.48 -7.61
N ILE A 157 10.60 3.80 -8.52
CA ILE A 157 9.54 2.83 -8.17
C ILE A 157 10.07 1.59 -7.45
N GLY A 158 11.32 1.22 -7.68
CA GLY A 158 11.95 0.01 -7.14
C GLY A 158 11.25 -1.30 -7.56
N ASP A 159 11.68 -2.39 -6.95
CA ASP A 159 11.12 -3.71 -7.19
C ASP A 159 9.70 -3.85 -6.63
N ARG A 160 9.00 -4.90 -7.11
CA ARG A 160 7.66 -5.21 -6.60
C ARG A 160 7.75 -5.63 -5.13
N PRO A 161 7.09 -4.91 -4.21
CA PRO A 161 7.15 -5.26 -2.80
C PRO A 161 6.53 -6.64 -2.58
N PRO A 162 7.08 -7.47 -1.69
CA PRO A 162 6.53 -8.78 -1.34
C PRO A 162 5.16 -8.64 -0.66
N ASN A 163 4.34 -9.70 -0.73
CA ASN A 163 3.05 -9.74 -0.06
C ASN A 163 3.24 -9.89 1.46
N ALA A 164 2.47 -9.15 2.24
CA ALA A 164 2.41 -9.20 3.70
C ALA A 164 3.79 -9.04 4.39
N VAL A 165 4.65 -8.19 3.84
CA VAL A 165 5.91 -7.79 4.48
C VAL A 165 5.80 -6.32 4.89
N PRO A 166 5.99 -5.99 6.18
CA PRO A 166 5.97 -4.62 6.66
C PRO A 166 7.21 -3.85 6.20
N ILE A 167 6.99 -2.69 5.63
CA ILE A 167 8.03 -1.79 5.15
C ILE A 167 7.88 -0.46 5.90
N LEU A 168 8.85 -0.14 6.75
CA LEU A 168 8.90 1.12 7.49
C LEU A 168 9.47 2.23 6.60
N PHE A 169 8.75 3.29 6.47
CA PHE A 169 9.20 4.57 5.94
C PHE A 169 9.58 5.44 7.14
N ASP A 170 10.84 5.29 7.55
CA ASP A 170 11.36 5.93 8.75
C ASP A 170 11.74 7.38 8.48
N ARG A 171 11.04 8.30 9.14
CA ARG A 171 11.24 9.74 9.01
C ARG A 171 12.31 10.24 9.98
N SER A 172 13.45 10.63 9.45
CA SER A 172 14.39 11.49 10.15
C SER A 172 14.04 13.00 9.92
N SER A 173 14.81 13.91 10.51
CA SER A 173 14.54 15.36 10.42
C SER A 173 14.42 15.89 8.99
N HIS A 174 15.12 15.31 8.02
CA HIS A 174 15.24 15.85 6.66
C HIS A 174 14.95 14.86 5.52
N GLN A 175 14.73 13.58 5.83
CA GLN A 175 14.53 12.55 4.82
C GLN A 175 13.68 11.39 5.34
N ILE A 176 13.21 10.56 4.40
CA ILE A 176 12.61 9.26 4.71
C ILE A 176 13.51 8.16 4.17
N VAL A 177 13.75 7.16 5.00
CA VAL A 177 14.51 5.95 4.65
C VAL A 177 13.61 4.73 4.75
N GLU A 178 13.61 3.91 3.71
CA GLU A 178 12.90 2.63 3.69
C GLU A 178 13.70 1.58 4.45
N LYS A 179 13.04 0.88 5.37
CA LYS A 179 13.59 -0.23 6.16
C LYS A 179 12.57 -1.36 6.23
N GLU A 180 13.00 -2.58 6.39
CA GLU A 180 12.12 -3.67 6.83
C GLU A 180 11.84 -3.49 8.33
N LEU A 181 10.57 -3.65 8.76
CA LEU A 181 10.17 -3.51 10.15
C LEU A 181 10.30 -4.86 10.87
#